data_e59f7d3a5ad87b610c280bed31574988
#
_entry.id   e59f7d3a5ad87b610c280bed31574988
#
_cell.length_a   1.000
_cell.length_b   1.000
_cell.length_c   1.000
_cell.angle_alpha   90.00
_cell.angle_beta   90.00
_cell.angle_gamma   90.00
#
_symmetry.space_group_name_H-M   'P 1'
#
loop_
_entity.id
_entity.type
_entity.pdbx_description
1 polymer ?
#
loop_
_entity_poly.entity_id
_entity_poly.type
_entity_poly.pdbx_seq_one_letter_code
_entity_poly.pdbx_strand_id
1 'polypeptide(L)'
;FMALKECYGHSPWVTWAPEHKDADAARLLVSSFAPEMDFWKWVQFEFYTQWNALHQYATQNGISIIGDMPIYAAHDSVDVWRDREQFLLNSEGDPLLVAGFPPDGFSPDGQLWGNPIYNWKGMKKDGFAWWIRRIGCALELYDILRLDHFIGFENYYAVPYPSPNARGGSWQKAPGKALFKALKTALPGMKIIAEDLGIVTDEVRKLLQYTGFPGMKMLHFAFYEDDSENLPRMYNSDNWVVYTASHDSDCTASWAKAQSKETIKRLKQECP
;
A
#
# COMPACT_ATOMS: atom_id res chain seq x y z
N PHE A 1 4.59 14.08 -16.05
CA PHE A 1 3.99 14.50 -14.79
C PHE A 1 4.92 15.45 -14.03
N MET A 2 6.16 15.04 -13.66
CA MET A 2 7.05 15.86 -12.83
C MET A 2 7.41 17.20 -13.46
N ALA A 3 7.70 17.24 -14.75
CA ALA A 3 7.93 18.51 -15.48
C ALA A 3 6.72 19.46 -15.38
N LEU A 4 5.50 18.93 -15.52
CA LEU A 4 4.29 19.72 -15.32
C LEU A 4 4.12 20.16 -13.86
N LYS A 5 4.42 19.29 -12.89
CA LYS A 5 4.38 19.65 -11.45
C LYS A 5 5.25 20.89 -11.17
N GLU A 6 6.44 20.95 -11.73
CA GLU A 6 7.32 22.12 -11.57
C GLU A 6 6.74 23.39 -12.22
N CYS A 7 6.22 23.26 -13.45
CA CYS A 7 5.59 24.39 -14.16
C CYS A 7 4.40 24.97 -13.39
N TYR A 8 3.67 24.13 -12.68
CA TYR A 8 2.52 24.53 -11.86
C TYR A 8 2.86 24.79 -10.38
N GLY A 9 4.14 24.97 -10.04
CA GLY A 9 4.59 25.25 -8.67
C GLY A 9 4.16 24.16 -7.66
N HIS A 10 4.18 22.90 -8.10
CA HIS A 10 3.77 21.70 -7.34
C HIS A 10 2.29 21.67 -6.94
N SER A 11 1.42 22.48 -7.55
CA SER A 11 -0.02 22.41 -7.31
C SER A 11 -0.61 21.05 -7.72
N PRO A 12 -1.73 20.61 -7.11
CA PRO A 12 -2.39 19.36 -7.48
C PRO A 12 -2.79 19.34 -8.95
N TRP A 13 -2.62 18.19 -9.63
CA TRP A 13 -2.88 18.06 -11.07
C TRP A 13 -4.33 18.40 -11.46
N VAL A 14 -5.29 18.23 -10.56
CA VAL A 14 -6.70 18.62 -10.79
C VAL A 14 -6.90 20.13 -10.96
N THR A 15 -5.91 20.95 -10.59
CA THR A 15 -5.94 22.41 -10.75
C THR A 15 -5.23 22.90 -12.02
N TRP A 16 -4.60 22.00 -12.79
CA TRP A 16 -3.88 22.37 -14.00
C TRP A 16 -4.82 22.81 -15.13
N ALA A 17 -4.27 23.40 -16.19
CA ALA A 17 -5.03 23.71 -17.39
C ALA A 17 -5.61 22.43 -18.02
N PRO A 18 -6.76 22.49 -18.69
CA PRO A 18 -7.45 21.32 -19.23
C PRO A 18 -6.56 20.42 -20.09
N GLU A 19 -5.72 21.01 -20.95
CA GLU A 19 -4.78 20.31 -21.82
C GLU A 19 -3.66 19.55 -21.06
N HIS A 20 -3.39 19.92 -19.81
CA HIS A 20 -2.40 19.27 -18.97
C HIS A 20 -3.02 18.30 -17.94
N LYS A 21 -4.33 18.44 -17.67
CA LYS A 21 -5.06 17.47 -16.84
C LYS A 21 -5.18 16.11 -17.52
N ASP A 22 -5.30 16.09 -18.84
CA ASP A 22 -5.38 14.86 -19.63
C ASP A 22 -3.97 14.39 -20.02
N ALA A 23 -3.61 13.17 -19.61
CA ALA A 23 -2.27 12.64 -19.84
C ALA A 23 -1.99 12.37 -21.33
N ASP A 24 -2.99 12.02 -22.13
CA ASP A 24 -2.82 11.80 -23.56
C ASP A 24 -2.74 13.12 -24.33
N ALA A 25 -3.53 14.13 -23.97
CA ALA A 25 -3.39 15.48 -24.49
C ALA A 25 -2.03 16.09 -24.13
N ALA A 26 -1.56 15.91 -22.88
CA ALA A 26 -0.26 16.39 -22.45
C ALA A 26 0.92 15.76 -23.22
N ARG A 27 0.78 14.53 -23.74
CA ARG A 27 1.80 13.90 -24.60
C ARG A 27 2.03 14.65 -25.91
N LEU A 28 1.05 15.37 -26.42
CA LEU A 28 1.19 16.17 -27.61
C LEU A 28 2.03 17.43 -27.40
N LEU A 29 2.24 17.81 -26.13
CA LEU A 29 2.99 18.99 -25.71
C LEU A 29 4.41 18.70 -25.25
N VAL A 30 4.90 17.47 -25.45
CA VAL A 30 6.22 16.99 -24.99
C VAL A 30 7.37 17.91 -25.44
N SER A 31 7.33 18.42 -26.64
CA SER A 31 8.38 19.31 -27.16
C SER A 31 8.52 20.63 -26.38
N SER A 32 7.43 21.11 -25.77
CA SER A 32 7.42 22.34 -24.99
C SER A 32 8.07 22.19 -23.60
N PHE A 33 8.27 20.96 -23.15
CA PHE A 33 8.82 20.61 -21.82
C PHE A 33 10.03 19.68 -21.93
N ALA A 34 10.68 19.66 -23.09
CA ALA A 34 11.77 18.71 -23.34
C ALA A 34 12.95 18.84 -22.34
N PRO A 35 13.43 20.03 -21.97
CA PRO A 35 14.52 20.16 -21.00
C PRO A 35 14.17 19.62 -19.62
N GLU A 36 12.97 19.96 -19.11
CA GLU A 36 12.48 19.51 -17.80
C GLU A 36 12.24 18.00 -17.81
N MET A 37 11.70 17.47 -18.91
CA MET A 37 11.52 16.03 -19.06
C MET A 37 12.85 15.28 -19.12
N ASP A 38 13.84 15.81 -19.81
CA ASP A 38 15.16 15.18 -19.92
C ASP A 38 15.90 15.23 -18.58
N PHE A 39 15.72 16.30 -17.79
CA PHE A 39 16.19 16.34 -16.41
C PHE A 39 15.58 15.21 -15.56
N TRP A 40 14.25 15.03 -15.60
CA TRP A 40 13.60 13.99 -14.81
C TRP A 40 13.92 12.58 -15.31
N LYS A 41 14.13 12.37 -16.61
CA LYS A 41 14.64 11.11 -17.16
C LYS A 41 16.05 10.82 -16.64
N TRP A 42 16.91 11.84 -16.61
CA TRP A 42 18.25 11.71 -16.07
C TRP A 42 18.23 11.37 -14.58
N VAL A 43 17.38 12.03 -13.77
CA VAL A 43 17.19 11.69 -12.36
C VAL A 43 16.77 10.22 -12.17
N GLN A 44 15.85 9.72 -12.99
CA GLN A 44 15.45 8.31 -12.94
C GLN A 44 16.61 7.38 -13.37
N PHE A 45 17.35 7.75 -14.39
CA PHE A 45 18.51 6.99 -14.87
C PHE A 45 19.56 6.87 -13.76
N GLU A 46 19.91 7.97 -13.08
CA GLU A 46 20.84 7.98 -11.96
C GLU A 46 20.34 7.13 -10.79
N PHE A 47 19.05 7.26 -10.44
CA PHE A 47 18.43 6.45 -9.41
C PHE A 47 18.56 4.95 -9.71
N TYR A 48 18.13 4.53 -10.91
CA TYR A 48 18.19 3.10 -11.28
C TYR A 48 19.62 2.58 -11.38
N THR A 49 20.56 3.41 -11.82
CA THR A 49 21.98 3.05 -11.89
C THR A 49 22.53 2.77 -10.48
N GLN A 50 22.29 3.68 -9.54
CA GLN A 50 22.74 3.55 -8.15
C GLN A 50 21.99 2.43 -7.42
N TRP A 51 20.68 2.34 -7.59
CA TRP A 51 19.86 1.28 -7.00
C TRP A 51 20.29 -0.12 -7.45
N ASN A 52 20.47 -0.31 -8.75
CA ASN A 52 20.90 -1.59 -9.30
C ASN A 52 22.27 -2.01 -8.77
N ALA A 53 23.21 -1.07 -8.63
CA ALA A 53 24.52 -1.35 -8.04
C ALA A 53 24.39 -1.77 -6.56
N LEU A 54 23.56 -1.07 -5.78
CA LEU A 54 23.27 -1.39 -4.37
C LEU A 54 22.57 -2.77 -4.25
N HIS A 55 21.55 -3.02 -5.06
CA HIS A 55 20.80 -4.27 -5.03
C HIS A 55 21.69 -5.46 -5.40
N GLN A 56 22.53 -5.29 -6.43
CA GLN A 56 23.52 -6.31 -6.81
C GLN A 56 24.52 -6.57 -5.67
N TYR A 57 24.99 -5.53 -5.00
CA TYR A 57 25.89 -5.67 -3.85
C TYR A 57 25.21 -6.44 -2.71
N ALA A 58 23.96 -6.09 -2.36
CA ALA A 58 23.17 -6.81 -1.36
C ALA A 58 23.04 -8.30 -1.70
N THR A 59 22.64 -8.60 -2.93
CA THR A 59 22.48 -9.99 -3.43
C THR A 59 23.79 -10.78 -3.36
N GLN A 60 24.91 -10.20 -3.75
CA GLN A 60 26.24 -10.84 -3.67
C GLN A 60 26.65 -11.15 -2.23
N ASN A 61 26.12 -10.42 -1.26
CA ASN A 61 26.35 -10.64 0.17
C ASN A 61 25.23 -11.48 0.84
N GLY A 62 24.35 -12.10 0.06
CA GLY A 62 23.26 -12.95 0.57
C GLY A 62 22.14 -12.18 1.29
N ILE A 63 22.00 -10.87 1.01
CA ILE A 63 20.98 -10.00 1.60
C ILE A 63 19.86 -9.81 0.58
N SER A 64 18.62 -10.07 0.99
CA SER A 64 17.41 -9.74 0.22
C SER A 64 16.82 -8.42 0.69
N ILE A 65 16.37 -7.61 -0.26
CA ILE A 65 15.72 -6.32 0.03
C ILE A 65 14.20 -6.52 -0.02
N ILE A 66 13.53 -6.12 1.06
CA ILE A 66 12.07 -6.11 1.15
C ILE A 66 11.60 -4.70 0.83
N GLY A 67 10.80 -4.57 -0.25
CA GLY A 67 10.09 -3.34 -0.57
C GLY A 67 8.75 -3.26 0.13
N ASP A 68 8.23 -2.05 0.30
CA ASP A 68 6.93 -1.80 0.90
C ASP A 68 6.03 -1.06 -0.08
N MET A 69 4.83 -1.58 -0.33
CA MET A 69 3.89 -1.00 -1.28
C MET A 69 2.56 -0.72 -0.60
N PRO A 70 2.18 0.55 -0.46
CA PRO A 70 0.85 0.89 0.02
C PRO A 70 -0.22 0.40 -0.97
N ILE A 71 -1.34 -0.11 -0.44
CA ILE A 71 -2.44 -0.55 -1.31
C ILE A 71 -2.93 0.59 -2.20
N TYR A 72 -3.04 1.81 -1.69
CA TYR A 72 -3.60 2.94 -2.43
C TYR A 72 -2.53 3.84 -3.05
N ALA A 73 -2.90 4.47 -4.17
CA ALA A 73 -2.13 5.55 -4.79
C ALA A 73 -2.62 6.91 -4.27
N ALA A 74 -1.72 7.87 -4.12
CA ALA A 74 -2.12 9.23 -3.76
C ALA A 74 -2.91 9.88 -4.90
N HIS A 75 -3.94 10.68 -4.56
CA HIS A 75 -4.73 11.39 -5.56
C HIS A 75 -3.85 12.28 -6.44
N ASP A 76 -2.95 13.04 -5.83
CA ASP A 76 -1.98 13.87 -6.56
C ASP A 76 -0.72 13.06 -6.91
N SER A 77 -0.86 12.09 -7.79
CA SER A 77 0.21 11.21 -8.28
C SER A 77 0.13 11.00 -9.79
N VAL A 78 1.24 10.54 -10.35
CA VAL A 78 1.30 10.14 -11.78
C VAL A 78 0.36 8.97 -12.07
N ASP A 79 0.18 8.06 -11.12
CA ASP A 79 -0.71 6.90 -11.25
C ASP A 79 -2.15 7.33 -11.50
N VAL A 80 -2.66 8.26 -10.67
CA VAL A 80 -4.04 8.73 -10.79
C VAL A 80 -4.21 9.67 -11.96
N TRP A 81 -3.25 10.56 -12.22
CA TRP A 81 -3.28 11.48 -13.35
C TRP A 81 -3.28 10.76 -14.70
N ARG A 82 -2.48 9.69 -14.82
CA ARG A 82 -2.27 8.96 -16.08
C ARG A 82 -3.37 7.93 -16.34
N ASP A 83 -3.74 7.17 -15.32
CA ASP A 83 -4.58 5.97 -15.45
C ASP A 83 -5.94 6.22 -14.71
N ARG A 84 -6.60 7.37 -14.97
CA ARG A 84 -7.82 7.84 -14.31
C ARG A 84 -8.93 6.81 -14.26
N GLU A 85 -9.10 6.05 -15.34
CA GLU A 85 -10.12 5.01 -15.49
C GLU A 85 -9.97 3.87 -14.47
N GLN A 86 -8.78 3.75 -13.85
CA GLN A 86 -8.51 2.77 -12.81
C GLN A 86 -9.05 3.20 -11.43
N PHE A 87 -9.53 4.44 -11.31
CA PHE A 87 -10.01 5.01 -10.05
C PHE A 87 -11.44 5.51 -10.17
N LEU A 88 -12.17 5.60 -9.04
CA LEU A 88 -13.50 6.17 -8.99
C LEU A 88 -13.41 7.70 -8.87
N LEU A 89 -13.33 8.38 -9.99
CA LEU A 89 -13.25 9.83 -10.09
C LEU A 89 -14.48 10.41 -10.82
N ASN A 90 -14.77 11.69 -10.56
CA ASN A 90 -15.72 12.46 -11.35
C ASN A 90 -15.06 13.03 -12.63
N SER A 91 -15.82 13.78 -13.45
CA SER A 91 -15.32 14.40 -14.68
C SER A 91 -14.16 15.38 -14.46
N GLU A 92 -14.14 16.03 -13.31
CA GLU A 92 -13.11 17.02 -12.95
C GLU A 92 -11.81 16.36 -12.44
N GLY A 93 -11.87 15.06 -12.13
CA GLY A 93 -10.76 14.30 -11.60
C GLY A 93 -10.76 14.17 -10.08
N ASP A 94 -11.78 14.68 -9.38
CA ASP A 94 -11.90 14.51 -7.94
C ASP A 94 -12.42 13.11 -7.60
N PRO A 95 -11.99 12.53 -6.47
CA PRO A 95 -12.51 11.25 -6.01
C PRO A 95 -14.02 11.26 -5.78
N LEU A 96 -14.73 10.21 -6.13
CA LEU A 96 -16.10 9.98 -5.67
C LEU A 96 -16.11 9.40 -4.25
N LEU A 97 -15.15 8.53 -3.99
CA LEU A 97 -14.91 7.86 -2.71
C LEU A 97 -13.41 7.84 -2.43
N VAL A 98 -13.06 7.98 -1.17
CA VAL A 98 -11.67 7.88 -0.71
C VAL A 98 -11.51 6.77 0.32
N ALA A 99 -10.30 6.25 0.43
CA ALA A 99 -9.93 5.24 1.39
C ALA A 99 -9.83 5.82 2.80
N GLY A 100 -10.10 4.96 3.77
CA GLY A 100 -9.96 5.26 5.19
C GLY A 100 -10.11 4.00 6.03
N PHE A 101 -10.29 4.21 7.32
CA PHE A 101 -10.59 3.17 8.29
C PHE A 101 -11.69 3.65 9.25
N PRO A 102 -12.61 2.78 9.70
CA PRO A 102 -13.71 3.20 10.56
C PRO A 102 -13.24 3.71 11.92
N PRO A 103 -14.07 4.47 12.65
CA PRO A 103 -13.84 4.79 14.05
C PRO A 103 -13.55 3.54 14.89
N ASP A 104 -12.54 3.61 15.74
CA ASP A 104 -12.12 2.57 16.65
C ASP A 104 -11.66 3.13 18.01
N GLY A 105 -11.08 2.29 18.87
CA GLY A 105 -10.57 2.71 20.18
C GLY A 105 -9.36 3.65 20.11
N PHE A 106 -8.66 3.71 18.98
CA PHE A 106 -7.50 4.58 18.76
C PHE A 106 -7.87 5.89 18.09
N SER A 107 -8.90 5.89 17.22
CA SER A 107 -9.34 7.06 16.48
C SER A 107 -10.88 7.17 16.49
N PRO A 108 -11.45 8.05 17.36
CA PRO A 108 -12.91 8.25 17.44
C PRO A 108 -13.55 8.77 16.15
N ASP A 109 -12.78 9.39 15.27
CA ASP A 109 -13.21 9.91 13.97
C ASP A 109 -12.89 8.95 12.81
N GLY A 110 -12.24 7.82 13.11
CA GLY A 110 -11.64 6.94 12.14
C GLY A 110 -10.42 7.57 11.46
N GLN A 111 -9.88 6.92 10.45
CA GLN A 111 -8.76 7.44 9.67
C GLN A 111 -9.26 7.77 8.27
N LEU A 112 -9.09 9.01 7.84
CA LEU A 112 -9.39 9.48 6.49
C LEU A 112 -8.08 9.60 5.71
N TRP A 113 -7.78 8.61 4.86
CA TRP A 113 -6.49 8.59 4.13
C TRP A 113 -6.50 9.46 2.88
N GLY A 114 -7.68 9.70 2.28
CA GLY A 114 -7.84 10.60 1.15
C GLY A 114 -7.42 10.03 -0.21
N ASN A 115 -6.95 8.81 -0.27
CA ASN A 115 -6.59 8.14 -1.51
C ASN A 115 -7.85 7.73 -2.28
N PRO A 116 -7.96 7.95 -3.61
CA PRO A 116 -9.12 7.54 -4.38
C PRO A 116 -9.29 6.01 -4.39
N ILE A 117 -10.53 5.56 -4.32
CA ILE A 117 -10.87 4.14 -4.42
C ILE A 117 -10.69 3.66 -5.86
N TYR A 118 -10.22 2.42 -6.03
CA TYR A 118 -10.06 1.77 -7.32
C TYR A 118 -11.40 1.45 -8.00
N ASN A 119 -11.44 1.59 -9.32
CA ASN A 119 -12.50 1.08 -10.16
C ASN A 119 -12.35 -0.44 -10.36
N TRP A 120 -12.57 -1.22 -9.31
CA TRP A 120 -12.42 -2.67 -9.33
C TRP A 120 -13.18 -3.37 -10.44
N LYS A 121 -14.33 -2.79 -10.84
CA LYS A 121 -15.14 -3.32 -11.95
C LYS A 121 -14.44 -3.13 -13.30
N GLY A 122 -13.82 -1.98 -13.52
CA GLY A 122 -13.00 -1.70 -14.71
C GLY A 122 -11.76 -2.58 -14.74
N MET A 123 -11.00 -2.59 -13.66
CA MET A 123 -9.78 -3.40 -13.51
C MET A 123 -10.02 -4.91 -13.73
N LYS A 124 -11.16 -5.42 -13.27
CA LYS A 124 -11.52 -6.84 -13.53
C LYS A 124 -11.77 -7.11 -15.01
N LYS A 125 -12.31 -6.15 -15.78
CA LYS A 125 -12.57 -6.30 -17.22
C LYS A 125 -11.28 -6.31 -18.04
N ASP A 126 -10.27 -5.54 -17.63
CA ASP A 126 -8.96 -5.47 -18.30
C ASP A 126 -7.96 -6.53 -17.78
N GLY A 127 -8.42 -7.45 -16.93
CA GLY A 127 -7.59 -8.51 -16.37
C GLY A 127 -6.61 -8.02 -15.31
N PHE A 128 -6.88 -6.89 -14.66
CA PHE A 128 -6.03 -6.25 -13.64
C PHE A 128 -4.65 -5.80 -14.17
N ALA A 129 -4.59 -5.37 -15.43
CA ALA A 129 -3.34 -4.99 -16.09
C ALA A 129 -2.54 -3.94 -15.32
N TRP A 130 -3.23 -2.96 -14.72
CA TRP A 130 -2.60 -1.93 -13.89
C TRP A 130 -1.88 -2.52 -12.66
N TRP A 131 -2.53 -3.44 -11.94
CA TRP A 131 -1.94 -4.11 -10.78
C TRP A 131 -0.78 -5.03 -11.15
N ILE A 132 -0.89 -5.75 -12.28
CA ILE A 132 0.19 -6.60 -12.80
C ILE A 132 1.42 -5.75 -13.09
N ARG A 133 1.23 -4.60 -13.77
CA ARG A 133 2.31 -3.65 -14.05
C ARG A 133 2.92 -3.08 -12.75
N ARG A 134 2.08 -2.62 -11.79
CA ARG A 134 2.53 -2.02 -10.56
C ARG A 134 3.38 -2.97 -9.71
N ILE A 135 2.88 -4.19 -9.50
CA ILE A 135 3.61 -5.21 -8.73
C ILE A 135 4.84 -5.68 -9.49
N GLY A 136 4.73 -5.87 -10.82
CA GLY A 136 5.87 -6.27 -11.64
C GLY A 136 7.02 -5.27 -11.55
N CYS A 137 6.76 -3.97 -11.72
CA CYS A 137 7.78 -2.93 -11.57
C CYS A 137 8.39 -2.88 -10.16
N ALA A 138 7.59 -3.12 -9.10
CA ALA A 138 8.14 -3.16 -7.75
C ALA A 138 9.05 -4.37 -7.53
N LEU A 139 8.72 -5.52 -8.11
CA LEU A 139 9.55 -6.72 -8.03
C LEU A 139 10.84 -6.65 -8.88
N GLU A 140 10.96 -5.69 -9.79
CA GLU A 140 12.24 -5.37 -10.43
C GLU A 140 13.19 -4.62 -9.47
N LEU A 141 12.65 -3.93 -8.48
CA LEU A 141 13.42 -3.16 -7.49
C LEU A 141 13.74 -3.98 -6.23
N TYR A 142 12.87 -4.92 -5.85
CA TYR A 142 12.92 -5.62 -4.57
C TYR A 142 12.85 -7.14 -4.76
N ASP A 143 13.50 -7.88 -3.87
CA ASP A 143 13.45 -9.35 -3.86
C ASP A 143 12.13 -9.89 -3.28
N ILE A 144 11.55 -9.15 -2.34
CA ILE A 144 10.30 -9.45 -1.65
C ILE A 144 9.50 -8.16 -1.56
N LEU A 145 8.19 -8.24 -1.71
CA LEU A 145 7.31 -7.08 -1.60
C LEU A 145 6.32 -7.26 -0.45
N ARG A 146 6.33 -6.35 0.53
CA ARG A 146 5.26 -6.22 1.52
C ARG A 146 4.09 -5.49 0.86
N LEU A 147 2.92 -6.10 0.85
CA LEU A 147 1.67 -5.43 0.49
C LEU A 147 1.04 -4.87 1.76
N ASP A 148 1.11 -3.57 1.89
CA ASP A 148 0.50 -2.84 2.99
C ASP A 148 -1.02 -2.88 2.92
N HIS A 149 -1.69 -2.97 4.07
CA HIS A 149 -3.13 -3.05 4.22
C HIS A 149 -3.77 -4.16 3.36
N PHE A 150 -3.22 -5.38 3.44
CA PHE A 150 -3.69 -6.53 2.64
C PHE A 150 -5.19 -6.82 2.81
N ILE A 151 -5.77 -6.52 3.97
CA ILE A 151 -7.20 -6.69 4.22
C ILE A 151 -8.06 -5.91 3.20
N GLY A 152 -7.57 -4.80 2.69
CA GLY A 152 -8.23 -3.96 1.68
C GLY A 152 -8.44 -4.65 0.32
N PHE A 153 -7.73 -5.75 0.05
CA PHE A 153 -7.98 -6.57 -1.15
C PHE A 153 -9.18 -7.51 -1.01
N GLU A 154 -9.72 -7.68 0.19
CA GLU A 154 -10.97 -8.41 0.43
C GLU A 154 -12.10 -7.46 0.78
N ASN A 155 -11.87 -6.60 1.78
CA ASN A 155 -12.80 -5.57 2.21
C ASN A 155 -12.07 -4.27 2.43
N TYR A 156 -12.52 -3.20 1.82
CA TYR A 156 -11.97 -1.85 1.99
C TYR A 156 -13.04 -0.92 2.55
N TYR A 157 -12.59 0.05 3.35
CA TYR A 157 -13.48 1.06 3.90
C TYR A 157 -13.45 2.30 3.01
N ALA A 158 -14.61 2.65 2.44
CA ALA A 158 -14.76 3.75 1.50
C ALA A 158 -15.58 4.88 2.13
N VAL A 159 -15.06 6.09 2.05
CA VAL A 159 -15.65 7.30 2.61
C VAL A 159 -16.07 8.23 1.46
N PRO A 160 -17.29 8.79 1.44
CA PRO A 160 -17.69 9.78 0.45
C PRO A 160 -16.74 10.98 0.43
N TYR A 161 -16.42 11.49 -0.75
CA TYR A 161 -15.58 12.70 -0.88
C TYR A 161 -16.41 13.90 -1.37
N PRO A 162 -16.22 15.09 -0.78
CA PRO A 162 -15.38 15.37 0.39
C PRO A 162 -16.07 15.00 1.72
N SER A 163 -15.27 14.58 2.70
CA SER A 163 -15.73 14.32 4.06
C SER A 163 -14.74 14.88 5.08
N PRO A 164 -15.18 15.37 6.24
CA PRO A 164 -14.30 15.91 7.27
C PRO A 164 -13.61 14.81 8.10
N ASN A 165 -14.13 13.58 8.10
CA ASN A 165 -13.63 12.43 8.84
C ASN A 165 -14.14 11.12 8.20
N ALA A 166 -13.81 9.98 8.80
CA ALA A 166 -14.17 8.68 8.25
C ALA A 166 -15.51 8.11 8.76
N ARG A 167 -16.26 8.82 9.63
CA ARG A 167 -17.50 8.33 10.27
C ARG A 167 -18.60 7.95 9.27
N GLY A 168 -18.65 8.63 8.11
CA GLY A 168 -19.66 8.41 7.07
C GLY A 168 -19.30 7.31 6.06
N GLY A 169 -18.23 6.59 6.28
CA GLY A 169 -17.78 5.53 5.36
C GLY A 169 -18.54 4.22 5.51
N SER A 170 -18.25 3.30 4.62
CA SER A 170 -18.83 1.95 4.62
C SER A 170 -17.86 0.92 4.07
N TRP A 171 -17.98 -0.31 4.57
CA TRP A 171 -17.22 -1.44 4.06
C TRP A 171 -17.72 -1.87 2.69
N GLN A 172 -16.79 -2.06 1.77
CA GLN A 172 -17.03 -2.51 0.39
C GLN A 172 -16.19 -3.75 0.09
N LYS A 173 -16.66 -4.60 -0.83
CA LYS A 173 -15.92 -5.79 -1.25
C LYS A 173 -14.98 -5.50 -2.41
N ALA A 174 -13.73 -5.97 -2.29
CA ALA A 174 -12.76 -6.00 -3.38
C ALA A 174 -12.71 -7.39 -4.05
N PRO A 175 -12.27 -7.49 -5.31
CA PRO A 175 -12.18 -8.76 -6.02
C PRO A 175 -10.84 -9.49 -5.77
N GLY A 176 -10.34 -9.52 -4.53
CA GLY A 176 -8.99 -9.97 -4.18
C GLY A 176 -8.62 -11.34 -4.74
N LYS A 177 -9.52 -12.35 -4.62
CA LYS A 177 -9.25 -13.68 -5.18
C LYS A 177 -9.04 -13.65 -6.69
N ALA A 178 -9.81 -12.84 -7.43
CA ALA A 178 -9.66 -12.71 -8.88
C ALA A 178 -8.36 -11.96 -9.24
N LEU A 179 -8.04 -10.89 -8.50
CA LEU A 179 -6.80 -10.15 -8.65
C LEU A 179 -5.58 -11.06 -8.43
N PHE A 180 -5.50 -11.76 -7.29
CA PHE A 180 -4.35 -12.61 -6.98
C PHE A 180 -4.25 -13.83 -7.91
N LYS A 181 -5.36 -14.30 -8.47
CA LYS A 181 -5.32 -15.30 -9.54
C LYS A 181 -4.61 -14.74 -10.79
N ALA A 182 -4.97 -13.53 -11.22
CA ALA A 182 -4.33 -12.88 -12.36
C ALA A 182 -2.84 -12.60 -12.12
N LEU A 183 -2.50 -12.08 -10.94
CA LEU A 183 -1.11 -11.82 -10.53
C LEU A 183 -0.26 -13.08 -10.52
N LYS A 184 -0.72 -14.19 -9.93
CA LYS A 184 -0.01 -15.47 -9.93
C LYS A 184 0.23 -16.03 -11.33
N THR A 185 -0.69 -15.77 -12.24
CA THR A 185 -0.54 -16.18 -13.65
C THR A 185 0.48 -15.33 -14.39
N ALA A 186 0.44 -14.01 -14.19
CA ALA A 186 1.30 -13.06 -14.91
C ALA A 186 2.72 -12.94 -14.32
N LEU A 187 2.84 -13.12 -12.99
CA LEU A 187 4.08 -12.96 -12.22
C LEU A 187 4.38 -14.23 -11.41
N PRO A 188 4.69 -15.35 -12.07
CA PRO A 188 4.98 -16.60 -11.37
C PRO A 188 6.21 -16.44 -10.49
N GLY A 189 6.14 -16.98 -9.27
CA GLY A 189 7.26 -16.91 -8.31
C GLY A 189 7.40 -15.60 -7.56
N MET A 190 6.45 -14.66 -7.69
CA MET A 190 6.45 -13.43 -6.89
C MET A 190 6.50 -13.76 -5.39
N LYS A 191 7.37 -13.08 -4.67
CA LYS A 191 7.52 -13.21 -3.21
C LYS A 191 6.82 -12.01 -2.56
N ILE A 192 5.74 -12.30 -1.86
CA ILE A 192 4.88 -11.29 -1.23
C ILE A 192 4.77 -11.59 0.26
N ILE A 193 4.83 -10.55 1.10
CA ILE A 193 4.40 -10.55 2.49
C ILE A 193 3.09 -9.76 2.56
N ALA A 194 2.07 -10.34 3.17
CA ALA A 194 0.78 -9.67 3.36
C ALA A 194 0.75 -8.99 4.73
N GLU A 195 0.56 -7.67 4.77
CA GLU A 195 0.26 -6.99 6.02
C GLU A 195 -1.23 -7.18 6.32
N ASP A 196 -1.54 -8.18 7.15
CA ASP A 196 -2.89 -8.59 7.56
C ASP A 196 -3.23 -8.15 8.99
N LEU A 197 -2.81 -6.93 9.35
CA LEU A 197 -3.08 -6.34 10.66
C LEU A 197 -4.43 -5.59 10.66
N GLY A 198 -5.05 -5.44 11.83
CA GLY A 198 -6.33 -4.76 12.02
C GLY A 198 -7.53 -5.71 12.07
N ILE A 199 -8.64 -5.38 11.41
CA ILE A 199 -9.89 -6.17 11.45
C ILE A 199 -9.78 -7.35 10.48
N VAL A 200 -9.27 -8.47 10.96
CA VAL A 200 -9.08 -9.70 10.17
C VAL A 200 -10.32 -10.57 10.23
N THR A 201 -11.14 -10.53 9.18
CA THR A 201 -12.33 -11.39 9.05
C THR A 201 -11.98 -12.79 8.52
N ASP A 202 -12.92 -13.73 8.61
CA ASP A 202 -12.74 -15.08 8.02
C ASP A 202 -12.50 -15.04 6.51
N GLU A 203 -13.08 -14.08 5.82
CA GLU A 203 -12.88 -13.87 4.38
C GLU A 203 -11.44 -13.42 4.08
N VAL A 204 -10.88 -12.54 4.90
CA VAL A 204 -9.47 -12.13 4.80
C VAL A 204 -8.56 -13.33 5.05
N ARG A 205 -8.82 -14.15 6.08
CA ARG A 205 -8.07 -15.39 6.35
C ARG A 205 -8.12 -16.36 5.17
N LYS A 206 -9.30 -16.55 4.56
CA LYS A 206 -9.47 -17.38 3.36
C LYS A 206 -8.71 -16.82 2.16
N LEU A 207 -8.67 -15.49 1.99
CA LEU A 207 -7.89 -14.85 0.94
C LEU A 207 -6.40 -15.06 1.17
N LEU A 208 -5.90 -14.86 2.40
CA LEU A 208 -4.51 -15.09 2.77
C LEU A 208 -4.11 -16.56 2.51
N GLN A 209 -4.93 -17.50 2.96
CA GLN A 209 -4.73 -18.94 2.69
C GLN A 209 -4.72 -19.25 1.19
N TYR A 210 -5.62 -18.66 0.41
CA TYR A 210 -5.65 -18.82 -1.05
C TYR A 210 -4.38 -18.30 -1.73
N THR A 211 -3.84 -17.18 -1.24
CA THR A 211 -2.59 -16.63 -1.78
C THR A 211 -1.38 -17.45 -1.35
N GLY A 212 -1.38 -18.06 -0.17
CA GLY A 212 -0.23 -18.73 0.42
C GLY A 212 0.85 -17.73 0.86
N PHE A 213 0.57 -16.44 0.88
CA PHE A 213 1.53 -15.43 1.34
C PHE A 213 1.69 -15.52 2.86
N PRO A 214 2.91 -15.32 3.40
CA PRO A 214 3.08 -15.10 4.82
C PRO A 214 2.35 -13.83 5.25
N GLY A 215 1.60 -13.93 6.34
CA GLY A 215 1.05 -12.78 7.04
C GLY A 215 2.06 -12.18 8.00
N MET A 216 1.66 -11.12 8.71
CA MET A 216 2.51 -10.44 9.69
C MET A 216 1.99 -10.66 11.12
N LYS A 217 2.92 -10.74 12.05
CA LYS A 217 2.66 -10.73 13.50
C LYS A 217 3.48 -9.62 14.15
N MET A 218 2.81 -8.84 15.00
CA MET A 218 3.40 -7.71 15.71
C MET A 218 3.40 -7.99 17.21
N LEU A 219 4.58 -8.22 17.78
CA LEU A 219 4.71 -8.59 19.19
C LEU A 219 4.11 -7.52 20.13
N HIS A 220 4.22 -6.24 19.79
CA HIS A 220 3.61 -5.19 20.61
C HIS A 220 2.08 -5.36 20.73
N PHE A 221 1.41 -5.80 19.65
CA PHE A 221 -0.05 -6.01 19.65
C PHE A 221 -0.49 -7.22 20.49
N ALA A 222 0.44 -8.13 20.77
CA ALA A 222 0.18 -9.30 21.59
C ALA A 222 -0.29 -8.97 23.02
N PHE A 223 0.01 -7.75 23.50
CA PHE A 223 -0.20 -7.35 24.88
C PHE A 223 -1.34 -6.36 25.09
N TYR A 224 -2.09 -6.03 24.04
CA TYR A 224 -3.29 -5.18 24.16
C TYR A 224 -4.54 -5.97 24.61
N GLU A 225 -4.59 -7.28 24.31
CA GLU A 225 -5.69 -8.19 24.64
C GLU A 225 -5.15 -9.50 25.20
N ASP A 226 -5.96 -10.19 26.02
CA ASP A 226 -5.51 -11.41 26.71
C ASP A 226 -5.29 -12.60 25.79
N ASP A 227 -6.09 -12.74 24.74
CA ASP A 227 -6.04 -13.84 23.77
C ASP A 227 -5.64 -13.35 22.36
N SER A 228 -4.73 -12.38 22.29
CA SER A 228 -4.26 -11.85 21.02
C SER A 228 -3.61 -12.91 20.14
N GLU A 229 -4.00 -12.95 18.87
CA GLU A 229 -3.37 -13.83 17.86
C GLU A 229 -1.90 -13.50 17.59
N ASN A 230 -1.42 -12.37 18.11
CA ASN A 230 -0.02 -11.95 18.03
C ASN A 230 0.85 -12.53 19.16
N LEU A 231 0.27 -13.26 20.12
CA LEU A 231 1.02 -13.95 21.16
C LEU A 231 1.85 -15.09 20.57
N PRO A 232 3.13 -15.24 20.96
CA PRO A 232 4.01 -16.29 20.42
C PRO A 232 3.42 -17.70 20.50
N ARG A 233 2.69 -18.03 21.60
CA ARG A 233 2.01 -19.31 21.76
C ARG A 233 0.92 -19.59 20.72
N MET A 234 0.42 -18.56 20.03
CA MET A 234 -0.62 -18.66 19.01
C MET A 234 -0.07 -18.89 17.60
N TYR A 235 1.26 -18.85 17.42
CA TYR A 235 1.88 -19.09 16.11
C TYR A 235 1.79 -20.57 15.77
N ASN A 236 0.83 -20.91 14.93
CA ASN A 236 0.46 -22.29 14.57
C ASN A 236 1.04 -22.75 13.23
N SER A 237 1.88 -21.95 12.60
CA SER A 237 2.58 -22.29 11.35
C SER A 237 3.86 -21.45 11.21
N ASP A 238 4.73 -21.85 10.29
CA ASP A 238 5.95 -21.11 9.94
C ASP A 238 5.70 -20.05 8.85
N ASN A 239 4.45 -19.87 8.39
CA ASN A 239 4.10 -18.94 7.33
C ASN A 239 3.73 -17.55 7.88
N TRP A 240 4.57 -17.01 8.76
CA TRP A 240 4.44 -15.68 9.34
C TRP A 240 5.76 -14.93 9.30
N VAL A 241 5.69 -13.62 9.11
CA VAL A 241 6.81 -12.71 9.38
C VAL A 241 6.52 -12.00 10.71
N VAL A 242 7.40 -12.19 11.68
CA VAL A 242 7.19 -11.69 13.04
C VAL A 242 8.12 -10.53 13.30
N TYR A 243 7.57 -9.40 13.72
CA TYR A 243 8.30 -8.21 14.13
C TYR A 243 7.98 -7.85 15.58
N THR A 244 8.93 -7.24 16.28
CA THR A 244 8.65 -6.60 17.58
C THR A 244 7.77 -5.37 17.39
N ALA A 245 8.13 -4.53 16.40
CA ALA A 245 7.49 -3.28 16.03
C ALA A 245 7.70 -3.00 14.54
N SER A 246 6.92 -2.11 13.93
CA SER A 246 7.11 -1.59 12.57
C SER A 246 7.39 -0.08 12.60
N HIS A 247 7.59 0.51 11.41
CA HIS A 247 7.71 1.96 11.26
C HIS A 247 6.41 2.74 11.63
N ASP A 248 5.28 2.04 11.74
CA ASP A 248 3.97 2.61 12.13
C ASP A 248 3.75 2.63 13.64
N SER A 249 4.72 2.18 14.42
CA SER A 249 4.62 2.07 15.88
C SER A 249 5.89 2.56 16.57
N ASP A 250 5.80 2.78 17.89
CA ASP A 250 6.96 3.12 18.72
C ASP A 250 8.05 2.06 18.63
N CYS A 251 9.31 2.48 18.72
CA CYS A 251 10.40 1.53 18.89
C CYS A 251 10.23 0.74 20.19
N THR A 252 10.67 -0.51 20.20
CA THR A 252 10.47 -1.45 21.30
C THR A 252 10.93 -0.90 22.66
N ALA A 253 12.02 -0.12 22.71
CA ALA A 253 12.51 0.48 23.94
C ALA A 253 11.56 1.56 24.50
N SER A 254 10.96 2.40 23.63
CA SER A 254 9.98 3.41 24.05
C SER A 254 8.67 2.75 24.46
N TRP A 255 8.19 1.80 23.64
CA TRP A 255 7.00 1.02 23.94
C TRP A 255 7.11 0.33 25.34
N ALA A 256 8.20 -0.37 25.60
CA ALA A 256 8.41 -1.06 26.88
C ALA A 256 8.41 -0.12 28.10
N LYS A 257 8.97 1.09 27.95
CA LYS A 257 8.97 2.09 29.02
C LYS A 257 7.57 2.62 29.34
N ALA A 258 6.69 2.67 28.35
CA ALA A 258 5.31 3.14 28.50
C ALA A 258 4.38 2.06 29.09
N GLN A 259 4.81 0.78 29.15
CA GLN A 259 3.96 -0.31 29.59
C GLN A 259 3.81 -0.39 31.11
N SER A 260 2.69 -0.95 31.56
CA SER A 260 2.45 -1.28 32.96
C SER A 260 3.42 -2.37 33.44
N LYS A 261 3.65 -2.42 34.75
CA LYS A 261 4.44 -3.51 35.36
C LYS A 261 3.85 -4.88 35.08
N GLU A 262 2.53 -4.97 34.96
CA GLU A 262 1.81 -6.20 34.67
C GLU A 262 2.05 -6.65 33.22
N THR A 263 1.96 -5.73 32.25
CA THR A 263 2.28 -5.99 30.84
C THR A 263 3.74 -6.47 30.70
N ILE A 264 4.68 -5.84 31.40
CA ILE A 264 6.10 -6.25 31.37
C ILE A 264 6.29 -7.64 32.03
N LYS A 265 5.55 -7.95 33.09
CA LYS A 265 5.57 -9.29 33.69
C LYS A 265 5.05 -10.33 32.70
N ARG A 266 3.93 -10.05 32.04
CA ARG A 266 3.35 -10.93 31.01
C ARG A 266 4.30 -11.11 29.82
N LEU A 267 4.93 -10.04 29.35
CA LEU A 267 5.96 -10.10 28.29
C LEU A 267 7.08 -11.09 28.62
N LYS A 268 7.61 -11.04 29.87
CA LYS A 268 8.65 -11.95 30.33
C LYS A 268 8.20 -13.41 30.49
N GLN A 269 6.89 -13.65 30.60
CA GLN A 269 6.33 -15.01 30.66
C GLN A 269 6.12 -15.58 29.24
N GLU A 270 5.69 -14.76 28.30
CA GLU A 270 5.42 -15.17 26.93
C GLU A 270 6.70 -15.22 26.05
N CYS A 271 7.71 -14.42 26.41
CA CYS A 271 9.00 -14.34 25.71
C CYS A 271 10.14 -14.53 26.76
N PRO A 272 10.38 -15.76 27.23
CA PRO A 272 11.38 -16.07 28.24
C PRO A 272 12.84 -15.86 27.76
#